data_2b513cde2265bd5bf1a33297f0f80902
#
_entry.id   2b513cde2265bd5bf1a33297f0f80902
#
_cell.length_a   1.000
_cell.length_b   1.000
_cell.length_c   1.000
_cell.angle_alpha   90.00
_cell.angle_beta   90.00
_cell.angle_gamma   90.00
#
_symmetry.space_group_name_H-M   'P 1'
#
loop_
_entity.id
_entity.type
_entity.pdbx_description
1 polymer ?
#
loop_
_entity_poly.entity_id
_entity_poly.type
_entity_poly.pdbx_seq_one_letter_code
_entity_poly.pdbx_strand_id
1 'polypeptide(L)'
;MTVEAAIALTALVSVLVLCLGAVLCVSSQLRCQDAAREAARLAARGDGARAVEVAARIAPEGARISVRPDGDLVVATVTADGPLLPAVTLTAEAVAAFEPEVAQ
;
A
#
# COMPACT_ATOMS: atom_id res chain seq x y z
N MET A 1 -2.40 15.83 -42.13
CA MET A 1 -1.72 15.86 -40.83
C MET A 1 -0.21 15.84 -41.04
N THR A 2 0.52 16.67 -40.36
CA THR A 2 1.97 16.76 -40.54
C THR A 2 2.67 15.80 -39.57
N VAL A 3 3.92 15.43 -39.90
CA VAL A 3 4.77 14.61 -39.03
C VAL A 3 4.97 15.31 -37.70
N GLU A 4 5.10 16.63 -37.74
CA GLU A 4 5.25 17.44 -36.52
C GLU A 4 4.04 17.30 -35.58
N ALA A 5 2.82 17.34 -36.15
CA ALA A 5 1.62 17.14 -35.34
C ALA A 5 1.55 15.74 -34.74
N ALA A 6 1.98 14.71 -35.52
CA ALA A 6 2.01 13.34 -35.03
C ALA A 6 2.98 13.17 -33.86
N ILE A 7 4.15 13.79 -33.95
CA ILE A 7 5.15 13.76 -32.87
C ILE A 7 4.61 14.47 -31.63
N ALA A 8 3.97 15.62 -31.80
CA ALA A 8 3.41 16.39 -30.70
C ALA A 8 2.31 15.61 -29.97
N LEU A 9 1.42 14.96 -30.72
CA LEU A 9 0.35 14.15 -30.14
C LEU A 9 0.91 12.94 -29.39
N THR A 10 1.90 12.28 -29.97
CA THR A 10 2.55 11.12 -29.33
C THR A 10 3.21 11.54 -28.02
N ALA A 11 3.90 12.67 -28.02
CA ALA A 11 4.54 13.19 -26.80
C ALA A 11 3.49 13.51 -25.74
N LEU A 12 2.40 14.16 -26.12
CA LEU A 12 1.32 14.51 -25.19
C LEU A 12 0.70 13.26 -24.58
N VAL A 13 0.34 12.29 -25.41
CA VAL A 13 -0.27 11.03 -24.95
C VAL A 13 0.70 10.29 -24.01
N SER A 14 1.99 10.26 -24.35
CA SER A 14 3.00 9.59 -23.52
C SER A 14 3.08 10.23 -22.15
N VAL A 15 3.08 11.56 -22.08
CA VAL A 15 3.11 12.29 -20.80
C VAL A 15 1.85 11.98 -19.97
N LEU A 16 0.68 11.96 -20.63
CA LEU A 16 -0.57 11.66 -19.93
C LEU A 16 -0.56 10.25 -19.36
N VAL A 17 -0.09 9.27 -20.14
CA VAL A 17 -0.01 7.88 -19.67
C VAL A 17 0.95 7.76 -18.48
N LEU A 18 2.09 8.42 -18.55
CA LEU A 18 3.05 8.42 -17.44
C LEU A 18 2.46 9.05 -16.18
N CYS A 19 1.74 10.17 -16.33
CA CYS A 19 1.10 10.85 -15.20
C CYS A 19 0.03 9.97 -14.56
N LEU A 20 -0.82 9.33 -15.36
CA LEU A 20 -1.84 8.43 -14.85
C LEU A 20 -1.22 7.24 -14.14
N GLY A 21 -0.15 6.68 -14.71
CA GLY A 21 0.58 5.59 -14.08
C GLY A 21 1.15 6.00 -12.73
N ALA A 22 1.74 7.19 -12.66
CA ALA A 22 2.29 7.71 -11.41
C ALA A 22 1.20 7.89 -10.34
N VAL A 23 0.04 8.44 -10.72
CA VAL A 23 -1.08 8.61 -9.80
C VAL A 23 -1.57 7.26 -9.28
N LEU A 24 -1.68 6.27 -10.15
CA LEU A 24 -2.10 4.93 -9.74
C LEU A 24 -1.11 4.29 -8.77
N CYS A 25 0.19 4.44 -9.02
CA CYS A 25 1.22 3.91 -8.12
C CYS A 25 1.18 4.59 -6.76
N VAL A 26 1.06 5.90 -6.72
CA VAL A 26 0.98 6.65 -5.47
C VAL A 26 -0.29 6.27 -4.71
N SER A 27 -1.41 6.16 -5.41
CA SER A 27 -2.68 5.75 -4.80
C SER A 27 -2.57 4.37 -4.16
N SER A 28 -1.98 3.40 -4.88
CA SER A 28 -1.78 2.06 -4.36
C SER A 28 -0.83 2.07 -3.15
N GLN A 29 0.23 2.87 -3.20
CA GLN A 29 1.17 3.00 -2.09
C GLN A 29 0.47 3.57 -0.85
N LEU A 30 -0.38 4.58 -1.03
CA LEU A 30 -1.14 5.16 0.08
C LEU A 30 -2.09 4.13 0.69
N ARG A 31 -2.73 3.31 -0.14
CA ARG A 31 -3.61 2.24 0.35
C ARG A 31 -2.83 1.20 1.14
N CYS A 32 -1.63 0.83 0.69
CA CYS A 32 -0.76 -0.07 1.45
C CYS A 32 -0.40 0.55 2.80
N GLN A 33 -0.07 1.83 2.81
CA GLN A 33 0.31 2.54 4.02
C GLN A 33 -0.86 2.62 5.01
N ASP A 34 -2.05 2.94 4.52
CA ASP A 34 -3.26 3.00 5.36
C ASP A 34 -3.60 1.63 5.92
N ALA A 35 -3.49 0.59 5.10
CA ALA A 35 -3.73 -0.78 5.54
C ALA A 35 -2.75 -1.19 6.63
N ALA A 36 -1.47 -0.87 6.47
CA ALA A 36 -0.44 -1.20 7.46
C ALA A 36 -0.70 -0.48 8.78
N ARG A 37 -1.07 0.79 8.73
CA ARG A 37 -1.39 1.55 9.93
C ARG A 37 -2.58 0.99 10.68
N GLU A 38 -3.64 0.66 9.96
CA GLU A 38 -4.84 0.10 10.58
C GLU A 38 -4.57 -1.29 11.16
N ALA A 39 -3.81 -2.12 10.44
CA ALA A 39 -3.42 -3.43 10.94
C ALA A 39 -2.61 -3.32 12.22
N ALA A 40 -1.62 -2.42 12.25
CA ALA A 40 -0.79 -2.22 13.42
C ALA A 40 -1.62 -1.74 14.62
N ARG A 41 -2.54 -0.80 14.37
CA ARG A 41 -3.41 -0.26 15.42
C ARG A 41 -4.30 -1.34 16.03
N LEU A 42 -4.97 -2.12 15.18
CA LEU A 42 -5.85 -3.18 15.67
C LEU A 42 -5.09 -4.28 16.39
N ALA A 43 -3.94 -4.69 15.86
CA ALA A 43 -3.12 -5.71 16.50
C ALA A 43 -2.60 -5.23 17.86
N ALA A 44 -2.24 -3.96 17.96
CA ALA A 44 -1.78 -3.36 19.22
C ALA A 44 -2.88 -3.35 20.30
N ARG A 45 -4.14 -3.39 19.87
CA ARG A 45 -5.30 -3.45 20.76
C ARG A 45 -5.73 -4.87 21.10
N GLY A 46 -5.03 -5.87 20.59
CA GLY A 46 -5.36 -7.26 20.83
C GLY A 46 -6.27 -7.91 19.80
N ASP A 47 -6.62 -7.20 18.73
CA ASP A 47 -7.50 -7.67 17.66
C ASP A 47 -6.71 -8.16 16.43
N GLY A 48 -5.71 -9.02 16.68
CA GLY A 48 -4.82 -9.47 15.60
C GLY A 48 -5.52 -10.15 14.43
N ALA A 49 -6.53 -10.99 14.71
CA ALA A 49 -7.26 -11.66 13.63
C ALA A 49 -8.05 -10.66 12.79
N ARG A 50 -8.66 -9.69 13.44
CA ARG A 50 -9.43 -8.65 12.76
C ARG A 50 -8.52 -7.68 12.02
N ALA A 51 -7.30 -7.48 12.51
CA ALA A 51 -6.34 -6.58 11.90
C ALA A 51 -6.07 -6.94 10.44
N VAL A 52 -5.79 -8.21 10.17
CA VAL A 52 -5.52 -8.68 8.82
C VAL A 52 -6.77 -8.56 7.94
N GLU A 53 -7.93 -8.92 8.48
CA GLU A 53 -9.19 -8.84 7.73
C GLU A 53 -9.51 -7.40 7.32
N VAL A 54 -9.42 -6.46 8.25
CA VAL A 54 -9.71 -5.05 7.97
C VAL A 54 -8.68 -4.45 7.01
N ALA A 55 -7.40 -4.76 7.22
CA ALA A 55 -6.34 -4.27 6.35
C ALA A 55 -6.51 -4.78 4.92
N ALA A 56 -6.97 -6.01 4.75
CA ALA A 56 -7.19 -6.58 3.42
C ALA A 56 -8.24 -5.79 2.63
N ARG A 57 -9.21 -5.18 3.31
CA ARG A 57 -10.22 -4.36 2.64
C ARG A 57 -9.69 -3.00 2.20
N ILE A 58 -8.69 -2.49 2.91
CA ILE A 58 -8.08 -1.19 2.61
C ILE A 58 -6.99 -1.32 1.56
N ALA A 59 -6.20 -2.39 1.64
CA ALA A 59 -5.06 -2.61 0.76
C ALA A 59 -5.49 -2.87 -0.68
N PRO A 60 -4.58 -2.68 -1.66
CA PRO A 60 -4.85 -3.08 -3.03
C PRO A 60 -5.17 -4.57 -3.11
N GLU A 61 -5.96 -4.93 -4.12
CA GLU A 61 -6.34 -6.33 -4.34
C GLU A 61 -5.10 -7.21 -4.49
N GLY A 62 -5.13 -8.37 -3.85
CA GLY A 62 -4.01 -9.30 -3.90
C GLY A 62 -2.86 -8.97 -2.97
N ALA A 63 -3.01 -7.96 -2.13
CA ALA A 63 -1.95 -7.58 -1.19
C ALA A 63 -1.69 -8.66 -0.14
N ARG A 64 -0.44 -8.77 0.26
CA ARG A 64 -0.01 -9.68 1.31
C ARG A 64 0.19 -8.87 2.58
N ILE A 65 -0.45 -9.28 3.66
CA ILE A 65 -0.45 -8.57 4.93
C ILE A 65 0.13 -9.47 6.00
N SER A 66 1.10 -8.97 6.75
CA SER A 66 1.65 -9.68 7.90
C SER A 66 1.68 -8.76 9.10
N VAL A 67 1.41 -9.33 10.26
CA VAL A 67 1.46 -8.64 11.54
C VAL A 67 2.29 -9.47 12.48
N ARG A 68 3.30 -8.87 13.08
CA ARG A 68 4.19 -9.59 13.99
C ARG A 68 4.51 -8.75 15.21
N PRO A 69 4.67 -9.38 16.36
CA PRO A 69 5.15 -8.66 17.54
C PRO A 69 6.67 -8.46 17.45
N ASP A 70 7.14 -7.35 18.01
CA ASP A 70 8.56 -7.05 18.11
C ASP A 70 8.80 -6.33 19.44
N GLY A 71 9.05 -7.12 20.49
CA GLY A 71 9.14 -6.59 21.85
C GLY A 71 7.81 -5.99 22.30
N ASP A 72 7.82 -4.72 22.65
CA ASP A 72 6.61 -3.99 23.06
C ASP A 72 5.84 -3.41 21.87
N LEU A 73 6.31 -3.69 20.67
CA LEU A 73 5.77 -3.10 19.44
C LEU A 73 5.11 -4.17 18.58
N VAL A 74 4.20 -3.71 17.74
CA VAL A 74 3.59 -4.52 16.69
C VAL A 74 4.03 -3.93 15.37
N VAL A 75 4.53 -4.77 14.46
CA VAL A 75 4.94 -4.35 13.13
C VAL A 75 3.97 -4.96 12.13
N ALA A 76 3.30 -4.12 11.36
CA ALA A 76 2.43 -4.56 10.27
C ALA A 76 3.10 -4.22 8.94
N THR A 77 3.18 -5.20 8.05
CA THR A 77 3.78 -5.04 6.73
C THR A 77 2.76 -5.40 5.66
N VAL A 78 2.59 -4.52 4.68
CA VAL A 78 1.70 -4.75 3.56
C VAL A 78 2.54 -4.70 2.29
N THR A 79 2.43 -5.74 1.46
CA THR A 79 3.15 -5.83 0.21
C THR A 79 2.15 -6.10 -0.91
N ALA A 80 2.26 -5.34 -2.00
CA ALA A 80 1.38 -5.48 -3.14
C ALA A 80 2.15 -5.28 -4.44
N ASP A 81 1.66 -5.87 -5.51
CA ASP A 81 2.24 -5.64 -6.83
C ASP A 81 1.78 -4.30 -7.38
N GLY A 82 2.62 -3.66 -8.17
CA GLY A 82 2.27 -2.39 -8.80
C GLY A 82 1.08 -2.53 -9.74
N PRO A 83 0.21 -1.52 -9.83
CA PRO A 83 -1.03 -1.63 -10.59
C PRO A 83 -0.83 -1.80 -12.10
N LEU A 84 0.23 -1.25 -12.68
CA LEU A 84 0.50 -1.34 -14.11
C LEU A 84 1.77 -2.12 -14.41
N LEU A 85 2.63 -2.29 -13.41
CA LEU A 85 3.93 -2.95 -13.57
C LEU A 85 4.05 -4.04 -12.49
N PRO A 86 3.64 -5.27 -12.82
CA PRO A 86 3.69 -6.36 -11.83
C PRO A 86 5.09 -6.64 -11.28
N ALA A 87 6.13 -6.23 -12.01
CA ALA A 87 7.51 -6.38 -11.54
C ALA A 87 7.88 -5.41 -10.42
N VAL A 88 7.08 -4.36 -10.23
CA VAL A 88 7.29 -3.37 -9.17
C VAL A 88 6.51 -3.83 -7.94
N THR A 89 7.20 -3.96 -6.82
CA THR A 89 6.57 -4.33 -5.55
C THR A 89 6.45 -3.11 -4.66
N LEU A 90 5.21 -2.87 -4.19
CA LEU A 90 4.94 -1.79 -3.24
C LEU A 90 4.96 -2.38 -1.84
N THR A 91 5.65 -1.72 -0.92
CA THR A 91 5.74 -2.16 0.45
C THR A 91 5.47 -1.00 1.38
N ALA A 92 4.67 -1.26 2.42
CA ALA A 92 4.42 -0.29 3.48
C ALA A 92 4.54 -1.00 4.81
N GLU A 93 5.09 -0.30 5.79
CA GLU A 93 5.26 -0.83 7.12
C GLU A 93 4.76 0.21 8.11
N ALA A 94 4.08 -0.25 9.16
CA ALA A 94 3.64 0.60 10.25
C ALA A 94 3.94 -0.09 11.57
N VAL A 95 4.27 0.70 12.56
CA VAL A 95 4.64 0.21 13.89
C VAL A 95 3.72 0.88 14.91
N ALA A 96 3.18 0.09 15.83
CA ALA A 96 2.36 0.59 16.92
C ALA A 96 2.81 -0.06 18.22
N ALA A 97 2.71 0.67 19.32
CA ALA A 97 3.01 0.12 20.64
C ALA A 97 1.80 -0.66 21.14
N PHE A 98 2.04 -1.82 21.74
CA PHE A 98 0.97 -2.54 22.42
C PHE A 98 0.35 -1.68 23.49
N GLU A 99 -0.97 -1.74 23.62
CA GLU A 99 -1.63 -1.10 24.76
C GLU A 99 -1.24 -1.82 26.04
N PRO A 100 -1.08 -1.11 27.17
CA PRO A 100 -0.63 -1.73 28.41
C PRO A 100 -1.46 -2.92 28.86
N GLU A 101 -2.75 -2.93 28.58
CA GLU A 101 -3.67 -4.01 28.95
C GLU A 101 -3.42 -5.28 28.14
N VAL A 102 -2.85 -5.14 26.94
CA VAL A 102 -2.62 -6.24 26.00
C VAL A 102 -1.20 -6.79 26.15
N ALA A 103 -0.25 -5.96 26.54
CA ALA A 103 1.16 -6.32 26.64
C ALA A 103 1.48 -7.28 27.79
N GLN A 104 0.53 -7.57 28.65
CA GLN A 104 0.71 -8.45 29.80
C GLN A 104 0.40 -9.92 29.49
#